data_11e406f5d69c65ba073c3d17c961370a
#
_entry.id   11e406f5d69c65ba073c3d17c961370a
#
_cell.length_a   1.000
_cell.length_b   1.000
_cell.length_c   1.000
_cell.angle_alpha   90.00
_cell.angle_beta   90.00
_cell.angle_gamma   90.00
#
_symmetry.space_group_name_H-M   'P 1'
#
loop_
_entity.id
_entity.type
_entity.pdbx_description
1 polymer ?
#
loop_
_entity_poly.entity_id
_entity_poly.type
_entity_poly.pdbx_seq_one_letter_code
_entity_poly.pdbx_strand_id
1 'polypeptide(L)'
;DGALLLSSNITNLIAQNGYVVILAVGMLLCILTGGNIDLSVGSIVCLVGAVVGKLMVNGGVNMWEAIGAGLLVGLGIGVWQAFWIAYVRIPPFIVTLAGMLLWRGVALLVLDGLTISPMPDEYIALFNNYVPGYGTALAAGILISVGYIASVIWKRIKAKKNGYQQSNLYGDIARCVIITPVVMFVCIKLYSYKGLPTILILLAVIV
;
A
#
# COMPACT_ATOMS: atom_id res chain seq x y z
N ASP A 1 29.76 2.75 -8.61
CA ASP A 1 28.65 2.63 -7.65
C ASP A 1 27.27 2.53 -8.31
N GLY A 2 27.06 1.56 -9.23
CA GLY A 2 25.79 1.31 -9.91
C GLY A 2 24.76 0.45 -9.12
N ALA A 3 24.94 0.31 -7.80
CA ALA A 3 24.13 -0.59 -6.97
C ALA A 3 22.62 -0.20 -6.90
N LEU A 4 22.28 1.08 -7.07
CA LEU A 4 20.89 1.56 -7.01
C LEU A 4 20.01 0.96 -8.12
N LEU A 5 20.53 0.73 -9.31
CA LEU A 5 19.80 0.19 -10.45
C LEU A 5 19.92 -1.33 -10.61
N LEU A 6 20.53 -2.01 -9.62
CA LEU A 6 20.52 -3.48 -9.60
C LEU A 6 19.10 -4.01 -9.42
N SER A 7 18.78 -5.07 -10.17
CA SER A 7 17.44 -5.71 -10.11
C SER A 7 17.05 -6.12 -8.69
N SER A 8 17.99 -6.64 -7.90
CA SER A 8 17.78 -7.00 -6.50
C SER A 8 17.39 -5.80 -5.62
N ASN A 9 18.08 -4.68 -5.80
CA ASN A 9 17.80 -3.49 -4.99
C ASN A 9 16.45 -2.87 -5.35
N ILE A 10 16.12 -2.73 -6.63
CA ILE A 10 14.81 -2.23 -7.09
C ILE A 10 13.68 -3.13 -6.57
N THR A 11 13.82 -4.45 -6.67
CA THR A 11 12.82 -5.40 -6.19
C THR A 11 12.62 -5.31 -4.68
N ASN A 12 13.72 -5.22 -3.92
CA ASN A 12 13.66 -5.07 -2.47
C ASN A 12 13.03 -3.73 -2.04
N LEU A 13 13.36 -2.64 -2.71
CA LEU A 13 12.74 -1.32 -2.46
C LEU A 13 11.22 -1.37 -2.69
N ILE A 14 10.77 -2.00 -3.77
CA ILE A 14 9.34 -2.14 -4.06
C ILE A 14 8.66 -3.02 -3.01
N ALA A 15 9.26 -4.16 -2.66
CA ALA A 15 8.71 -5.07 -1.64
C ALA A 15 8.63 -4.41 -0.27
N GLN A 16 9.67 -3.68 0.14
CA GLN A 16 9.72 -3.01 1.44
C GLN A 16 8.78 -1.80 1.55
N ASN A 17 8.54 -1.08 0.45
CA ASN A 17 7.73 0.13 0.46
C ASN A 17 6.30 -0.09 -0.08
N GLY A 18 5.96 -1.29 -0.53
CA GLY A 18 4.63 -1.59 -1.10
C GLY A 18 3.48 -1.28 -0.14
N TYR A 19 3.66 -1.54 1.16
CA TYR A 19 2.65 -1.23 2.18
C TYR A 19 2.36 0.28 2.29
N VAL A 20 3.34 1.15 2.03
CA VAL A 20 3.16 2.62 2.08
C VAL A 20 2.15 3.07 1.03
N VAL A 21 2.15 2.45 -0.15
CA VAL A 21 1.18 2.78 -1.21
C VAL A 21 -0.23 2.36 -0.80
N ILE A 22 -0.40 1.20 -0.15
CA ILE A 22 -1.69 0.75 0.39
C ILE A 22 -2.21 1.77 1.43
N LEU A 23 -1.34 2.22 2.33
CA LEU A 23 -1.69 3.24 3.32
C LEU A 23 -2.04 4.58 2.67
N ALA A 24 -1.33 4.97 1.61
CA ALA A 24 -1.59 6.19 0.86
C ALA A 24 -2.98 6.18 0.20
N VAL A 25 -3.46 5.02 -0.27
CA VAL A 25 -4.83 4.89 -0.80
C VAL A 25 -5.87 5.11 0.32
N GLY A 26 -5.67 4.50 1.49
CA GLY A 26 -6.52 4.76 2.66
C GLY A 26 -6.54 6.24 3.06
N MET A 27 -5.37 6.89 3.07
CA MET A 27 -5.24 8.32 3.35
C MET A 27 -5.96 9.18 2.31
N LEU A 28 -5.88 8.80 1.02
CA LEU A 28 -6.59 9.48 -0.06
C LEU A 28 -8.10 9.47 0.17
N LEU A 29 -8.67 8.35 0.62
CA LEU A 29 -10.08 8.27 0.96
C LEU A 29 -10.47 9.24 2.09
N CYS A 30 -9.64 9.36 3.13
CA CYS A 30 -9.85 10.34 4.21
C CYS A 30 -9.83 11.79 3.68
N ILE A 31 -8.93 12.11 2.77
CA ILE A 31 -8.84 13.44 2.17
C ILE A 31 -10.06 13.73 1.29
N LEU A 32 -10.52 12.76 0.50
CA LEU A 32 -11.67 12.91 -0.40
C LEU A 32 -13.00 13.08 0.37
N THR A 33 -13.13 12.53 1.58
CA THR A 33 -14.35 12.62 2.40
C THR A 33 -14.52 13.95 3.15
N GLY A 34 -13.66 14.93 2.97
CA GLY A 34 -13.83 16.24 3.61
C GLY A 34 -12.52 16.99 3.87
N GLY A 35 -11.44 16.64 3.20
CA GLY A 35 -10.12 17.28 3.41
C GLY A 35 -9.46 16.86 4.74
N ASN A 36 -9.90 15.75 5.32
CA ASN A 36 -9.39 15.25 6.59
C ASN A 36 -8.01 14.64 6.41
N ILE A 37 -7.05 15.06 7.21
CA ILE A 37 -5.69 14.52 7.21
C ILE A 37 -5.54 13.60 8.41
N ASP A 38 -5.18 12.33 8.16
CA ASP A 38 -4.90 11.36 9.22
C ASP A 38 -3.40 11.18 9.42
N LEU A 39 -2.88 11.74 10.51
CA LEU A 39 -1.46 11.62 10.89
C LEU A 39 -1.15 10.35 11.68
N SER A 40 -2.18 9.63 12.13
CA SER A 40 -2.02 8.45 13.00
C SER A 40 -1.74 7.15 12.27
N VAL A 41 -1.88 7.12 10.93
CA VAL A 41 -1.79 5.91 10.10
C VAL A 41 -0.54 5.07 10.41
N GLY A 42 0.63 5.69 10.48
CA GLY A 42 1.87 4.97 10.79
C GLY A 42 1.90 4.36 12.20
N SER A 43 1.32 5.03 13.19
CA SER A 43 1.23 4.54 14.57
C SER A 43 0.22 3.41 14.72
N ILE A 44 -0.88 3.47 13.96
CA ILE A 44 -1.88 2.39 13.91
C ILE A 44 -1.26 1.13 13.31
N VAL A 45 -0.53 1.27 12.21
CA VAL A 45 0.19 0.12 11.60
C VAL A 45 1.20 -0.48 12.58
N CYS A 46 1.93 0.37 13.31
CA CYS A 46 2.86 -0.11 14.35
C CYS A 46 2.13 -0.90 15.44
N LEU A 47 1.02 -0.38 15.95
CA LEU A 47 0.23 -1.07 16.99
C LEU A 47 -0.40 -2.37 16.47
N VAL A 48 -1.02 -2.34 15.30
CA VAL A 48 -1.60 -3.56 14.70
C VAL A 48 -0.52 -4.62 14.49
N GLY A 49 0.65 -4.24 13.95
CA GLY A 49 1.78 -5.13 13.80
C GLY A 49 2.29 -5.69 15.14
N ALA A 50 2.34 -4.86 16.18
CA ALA A 50 2.71 -5.28 17.53
C ALA A 50 1.74 -6.33 18.11
N VAL A 51 0.43 -6.10 17.95
CA VAL A 51 -0.61 -7.04 18.41
C VAL A 51 -0.53 -8.37 17.66
N VAL A 52 -0.47 -8.32 16.34
CA VAL A 52 -0.36 -9.52 15.48
C VAL A 52 0.91 -10.30 15.82
N GLY A 53 2.04 -9.63 15.91
CA GLY A 53 3.32 -10.27 16.25
C GLY A 53 3.31 -10.90 17.64
N LYS A 54 2.78 -10.20 18.65
CA LYS A 54 2.68 -10.73 20.02
C LYS A 54 1.76 -11.95 20.11
N LEU A 55 0.61 -11.92 19.42
CA LEU A 55 -0.31 -13.06 19.38
C LEU A 55 0.31 -14.28 18.72
N MET A 56 1.01 -14.10 17.60
CA MET A 56 1.62 -15.22 16.86
C MET A 56 2.85 -15.78 17.58
N VAL A 57 3.77 -14.93 18.00
CA VAL A 57 5.07 -15.38 18.54
C VAL A 57 4.98 -15.76 20.00
N ASN A 58 4.31 -14.96 20.83
CA ASN A 58 4.21 -15.21 22.26
C ASN A 58 2.95 -16.01 22.62
N GLY A 59 1.85 -15.79 21.90
CA GLY A 59 0.58 -16.47 22.17
C GLY A 59 0.39 -17.79 21.43
N GLY A 60 1.22 -18.10 20.42
CA GLY A 60 1.06 -19.31 19.61
C GLY A 60 -0.26 -19.35 18.81
N VAL A 61 -0.89 -18.19 18.60
CA VAL A 61 -2.17 -18.07 17.89
C VAL A 61 -1.97 -18.27 16.40
N ASN A 62 -2.95 -18.91 15.74
CA ASN A 62 -2.90 -19.14 14.30
C ASN A 62 -2.81 -17.79 13.52
N MET A 63 -2.07 -17.79 12.41
CA MET A 63 -1.85 -16.63 11.56
C MET A 63 -3.14 -15.89 11.19
N TRP A 64 -4.18 -16.61 10.76
CA TRP A 64 -5.44 -16.02 10.33
C TRP A 64 -6.24 -15.39 11.47
N GLU A 65 -6.18 -15.99 12.65
CA GLU A 65 -6.81 -15.44 13.87
C GLU A 65 -6.07 -14.17 14.33
N ALA A 66 -4.73 -14.18 14.28
CA ALA A 66 -3.92 -13.02 14.62
C ALA A 66 -4.15 -11.86 13.65
N ILE A 67 -4.24 -12.13 12.33
CA ILE A 67 -4.58 -11.12 11.32
C ILE A 67 -6.00 -10.59 11.57
N GLY A 68 -6.96 -11.47 11.86
CA GLY A 68 -8.33 -11.07 12.21
C GLY A 68 -8.37 -10.14 13.44
N ALA A 69 -7.61 -10.46 14.48
CA ALA A 69 -7.48 -9.62 15.67
C ALA A 69 -6.85 -8.25 15.32
N GLY A 70 -5.82 -8.24 14.48
CA GLY A 70 -5.21 -7.00 13.99
C GLY A 70 -6.19 -6.11 13.23
N LEU A 71 -7.01 -6.69 12.36
CA LEU A 71 -8.06 -5.96 11.64
C LEU A 71 -9.11 -5.37 12.60
N LEU A 72 -9.52 -6.13 13.61
CA LEU A 72 -10.46 -5.65 14.63
C LEU A 72 -9.88 -4.48 15.45
N VAL A 73 -8.60 -4.55 15.81
CA VAL A 73 -7.91 -3.45 16.49
C VAL A 73 -7.88 -2.21 15.61
N GLY A 74 -7.50 -2.35 14.33
CA GLY A 74 -7.48 -1.23 13.38
C GLY A 74 -8.87 -0.60 13.19
N LEU A 75 -9.90 -1.45 13.05
CA LEU A 75 -11.29 -0.99 12.94
C LEU A 75 -11.75 -0.26 14.22
N GLY A 76 -11.45 -0.82 15.39
CA GLY A 76 -11.78 -0.21 16.68
C GLY A 76 -11.14 1.18 16.84
N ILE A 77 -9.90 1.34 16.45
CA ILE A 77 -9.19 2.63 16.45
C ILE A 77 -9.86 3.60 15.49
N GLY A 78 -10.19 3.15 14.27
CA GLY A 78 -10.89 3.98 13.28
C GLY A 78 -12.25 4.48 13.79
N VAL A 79 -13.04 3.61 14.40
CA VAL A 79 -14.34 3.98 15.04
C VAL A 79 -14.12 4.97 16.16
N TRP A 80 -13.12 4.75 17.03
CA TRP A 80 -12.78 5.66 18.12
C TRP A 80 -12.40 7.06 17.60
N GLN A 81 -11.56 7.17 16.59
CA GLN A 81 -11.19 8.45 15.98
C GLN A 81 -12.38 9.12 15.29
N ALA A 82 -13.18 8.35 14.57
CA ALA A 82 -14.38 8.84 13.88
C ALA A 82 -15.38 9.43 14.89
N PHE A 83 -15.52 8.84 16.07
CA PHE A 83 -16.39 9.37 17.14
C PHE A 83 -15.97 10.80 17.55
N TRP A 84 -14.69 11.01 17.82
CA TRP A 84 -14.20 12.34 18.22
C TRP A 84 -14.34 13.39 17.12
N ILE A 85 -14.14 12.99 15.89
CA ILE A 85 -14.23 13.88 14.72
C ILE A 85 -15.69 14.20 14.40
N ALA A 86 -16.54 13.18 14.28
CA ALA A 86 -17.89 13.35 13.78
C ALA A 86 -18.88 13.83 14.84
N TYR A 87 -18.80 13.27 16.07
CA TYR A 87 -19.78 13.60 17.15
C TYR A 87 -19.29 14.72 18.04
N VAL A 88 -18.05 14.68 18.48
CA VAL A 88 -17.49 15.72 19.36
C VAL A 88 -17.04 16.94 18.55
N ARG A 89 -16.88 16.77 17.23
CA ARG A 89 -16.49 17.83 16.27
C ARG A 89 -15.11 18.44 16.54
N ILE A 90 -14.20 17.63 17.04
CA ILE A 90 -12.80 18.04 17.17
C ILE A 90 -12.16 18.01 15.76
N PRO A 91 -11.36 19.02 15.40
CA PRO A 91 -10.67 19.02 14.11
C PRO A 91 -9.86 17.74 13.88
N PRO A 92 -9.96 17.08 12.71
CA PRO A 92 -9.32 15.80 12.42
C PRO A 92 -7.82 15.79 12.67
N PHE A 93 -7.15 16.88 12.32
CA PHE A 93 -5.72 17.06 12.57
C PHE A 93 -5.35 16.89 14.05
N ILE A 94 -6.15 17.45 14.98
CA ILE A 94 -5.88 17.37 16.42
C ILE A 94 -6.10 15.94 16.93
N VAL A 95 -7.20 15.31 16.52
CA VAL A 95 -7.52 13.92 16.92
C VAL A 95 -6.46 12.94 16.43
N THR A 96 -6.06 13.06 15.17
CA THR A 96 -5.10 12.14 14.57
C THR A 96 -3.68 12.37 15.05
N LEU A 97 -3.29 13.62 15.36
CA LEU A 97 -2.02 13.93 15.98
C LEU A 97 -1.92 13.34 17.40
N ALA A 98 -2.97 13.52 18.21
CA ALA A 98 -3.07 12.91 19.53
C ALA A 98 -3.07 11.37 19.41
N GLY A 99 -3.82 10.82 18.45
CA GLY A 99 -3.84 9.41 18.13
C GLY A 99 -2.46 8.86 17.73
N MET A 100 -1.70 9.60 16.97
CA MET A 100 -0.33 9.23 16.58
C MET A 100 0.56 8.98 17.81
N LEU A 101 0.51 9.84 18.79
CA LEU A 101 1.30 9.70 20.02
C LEU A 101 0.74 8.58 20.91
N LEU A 102 -0.59 8.54 21.08
CA LEU A 102 -1.27 7.54 21.89
C LEU A 102 -1.00 6.12 21.40
N TRP A 103 -1.29 5.84 20.13
CA TRP A 103 -1.15 4.49 19.56
C TRP A 103 0.30 4.04 19.46
N ARG A 104 1.24 4.97 19.27
CA ARG A 104 2.66 4.67 19.33
C ARG A 104 3.09 4.28 20.75
N GLY A 105 2.60 4.98 21.76
CA GLY A 105 2.83 4.64 23.17
C GLY A 105 2.24 3.28 23.52
N VAL A 106 0.99 3.00 23.11
CA VAL A 106 0.34 1.69 23.31
C VAL A 106 1.10 0.57 22.60
N ALA A 107 1.60 0.79 21.38
CA ALA A 107 2.41 -0.19 20.66
C ALA A 107 3.68 -0.56 21.45
N LEU A 108 4.38 0.42 22.03
CA LEU A 108 5.56 0.18 22.88
C LEU A 108 5.20 -0.61 24.14
N LEU A 109 4.05 -0.32 24.76
CA LEU A 109 3.55 -1.09 25.91
C LEU A 109 3.22 -2.53 25.54
N VAL A 110 2.58 -2.75 24.38
CA VAL A 110 2.27 -4.09 23.88
C VAL A 110 3.55 -4.89 23.62
N LEU A 111 4.59 -4.23 23.12
CA LEU A 111 5.88 -4.85 22.83
C LEU A 111 6.79 -4.99 24.05
N ASP A 112 6.41 -4.44 25.21
CA ASP A 112 7.27 -4.34 26.40
C ASP A 112 8.63 -3.66 26.08
N GLY A 113 8.67 -2.75 25.11
CA GLY A 113 9.88 -2.10 24.61
C GLY A 113 10.81 -3.00 23.82
N LEU A 114 10.42 -4.24 23.54
CA LEU A 114 11.24 -5.24 22.83
C LEU A 114 10.84 -5.37 21.36
N THR A 115 11.74 -5.93 20.58
CA THR A 115 11.45 -6.30 19.18
C THR A 115 10.99 -7.76 19.13
N ILE A 116 9.88 -8.04 18.46
CA ILE A 116 9.39 -9.40 18.24
C ILE A 116 10.10 -9.98 17.01
N SER A 117 10.90 -10.99 17.21
CA SER A 117 11.62 -11.71 16.15
C SER A 117 12.03 -13.11 16.67
N PRO A 118 12.06 -14.14 15.80
CA PRO A 118 11.63 -14.16 14.41
C PRO A 118 10.10 -14.25 14.26
N MET A 119 9.57 -13.68 13.18
CA MET A 119 8.18 -13.91 12.80
C MET A 119 8.02 -15.30 12.16
N PRO A 120 6.85 -15.97 12.30
CA PRO A 120 6.60 -17.27 11.67
C PRO A 120 6.79 -17.22 10.14
N ASP A 121 7.39 -18.29 9.58
CA ASP A 121 7.70 -18.39 8.16
C ASP A 121 6.46 -18.26 7.28
N GLU A 122 5.31 -18.77 7.72
CA GLU A 122 4.03 -18.66 7.03
C GLU A 122 3.59 -17.20 6.84
N TYR A 123 3.77 -16.38 7.88
CA TYR A 123 3.46 -14.95 7.83
C TYR A 123 4.42 -14.19 6.91
N ILE A 124 5.72 -14.51 7.02
CA ILE A 124 6.74 -13.91 6.15
C ILE A 124 6.47 -14.28 4.69
N ALA A 125 6.10 -15.54 4.43
CA ALA A 125 5.79 -16.02 3.10
C ALA A 125 4.60 -15.29 2.46
N LEU A 126 3.58 -14.89 3.23
CA LEU A 126 2.42 -14.17 2.72
C LEU A 126 2.79 -12.84 2.05
N PHE A 127 3.78 -12.14 2.61
CA PHE A 127 4.19 -10.80 2.15
C PHE A 127 5.46 -10.77 1.32
N ASN A 128 6.39 -11.71 1.58
CA ASN A 128 7.71 -11.73 0.93
C ASN A 128 7.81 -12.77 -0.20
N ASN A 129 6.74 -13.50 -0.48
CA ASN A 129 6.74 -14.42 -1.61
C ASN A 129 6.73 -13.67 -2.95
N TYR A 130 7.28 -14.36 -3.95
CA TYR A 130 7.25 -13.94 -5.33
C TYR A 130 6.39 -14.94 -6.11
N VAL A 131 5.59 -14.44 -7.04
CA VAL A 131 4.81 -15.33 -7.92
C VAL A 131 5.80 -16.04 -8.84
N PRO A 132 5.90 -17.39 -8.73
CA PRO A 132 6.78 -18.15 -9.60
C PRO A 132 6.24 -18.13 -11.03
N GLY A 133 7.09 -17.72 -11.95
CA GLY A 133 6.75 -17.72 -13.37
C GLY A 133 7.64 -16.72 -14.11
N TYR A 134 8.52 -17.25 -14.94
CA TYR A 134 9.48 -16.44 -15.69
C TYR A 134 8.86 -15.42 -16.66
N GLY A 135 7.54 -15.36 -16.78
CA GLY A 135 6.84 -14.41 -17.64
C GLY A 135 5.84 -13.50 -16.93
N THR A 136 5.53 -13.77 -15.66
CA THR A 136 4.43 -13.06 -14.96
C THR A 136 4.68 -11.55 -14.82
N ALA A 137 5.89 -11.14 -14.48
CA ALA A 137 6.24 -9.73 -14.35
C ALA A 137 6.21 -8.99 -15.70
N LEU A 138 6.68 -9.64 -16.77
CA LEU A 138 6.62 -9.06 -18.12
C LEU A 138 5.17 -9.02 -18.64
N ALA A 139 4.40 -10.08 -18.44
CA ALA A 139 2.99 -10.13 -18.82
C ALA A 139 2.20 -9.04 -18.08
N ALA A 140 2.42 -8.87 -16.77
CA ALA A 140 1.82 -7.80 -15.99
C ALA A 140 2.22 -6.41 -16.53
N GLY A 141 3.49 -6.18 -16.84
CA GLY A 141 3.96 -4.92 -17.43
C GLY A 141 3.30 -4.60 -18.77
N ILE A 142 3.17 -5.60 -19.64
CA ILE A 142 2.50 -5.45 -20.93
C ILE A 142 1.00 -5.15 -20.71
N LEU A 143 0.32 -5.90 -19.84
CA LEU A 143 -1.10 -5.70 -19.55
C LEU A 143 -1.38 -4.30 -18.95
N ILE A 144 -0.56 -3.85 -18.00
CA ILE A 144 -0.68 -2.51 -17.40
C ILE A 144 -0.44 -1.44 -18.47
N SER A 145 0.59 -1.59 -19.30
CA SER A 145 0.91 -0.63 -20.37
C SER A 145 -0.20 -0.53 -21.41
N VAL A 146 -0.69 -1.69 -21.88
CA VAL A 146 -1.80 -1.75 -22.85
C VAL A 146 -3.10 -1.21 -22.22
N GLY A 147 -3.40 -1.57 -20.98
CA GLY A 147 -4.58 -1.07 -20.24
C GLY A 147 -4.52 0.45 -20.05
N TYR A 148 -3.36 1.00 -19.73
CA TYR A 148 -3.16 2.45 -19.60
C TYR A 148 -3.40 3.16 -20.93
N ILE A 149 -2.78 2.70 -22.03
CA ILE A 149 -2.96 3.26 -23.38
C ILE A 149 -4.45 3.18 -23.79
N ALA A 150 -5.08 2.01 -23.58
CA ALA A 150 -6.49 1.82 -23.88
C ALA A 150 -7.38 2.78 -23.08
N SER A 151 -7.08 3.01 -21.80
CA SER A 151 -7.81 3.95 -20.95
C SER A 151 -7.71 5.39 -21.44
N VAL A 152 -6.54 5.82 -21.88
CA VAL A 152 -6.31 7.15 -22.46
C VAL A 152 -7.11 7.32 -23.77
N ILE A 153 -7.06 6.31 -24.64
CA ILE A 153 -7.81 6.31 -25.90
C ILE A 153 -9.32 6.35 -25.61
N TRP A 154 -9.80 5.52 -24.68
CA TRP A 154 -11.23 5.47 -24.34
C TRP A 154 -11.73 6.77 -23.73
N LYS A 155 -10.97 7.38 -22.83
CA LYS A 155 -11.29 8.71 -22.28
C LYS A 155 -11.42 9.76 -23.38
N ARG A 156 -10.55 9.76 -24.39
CA ARG A 156 -10.63 10.64 -25.55
C ARG A 156 -11.87 10.40 -26.41
N ILE A 157 -12.16 9.14 -26.71
CA ILE A 157 -13.35 8.78 -27.50
C ILE A 157 -14.62 9.23 -26.76
N LYS A 158 -14.69 8.97 -25.45
CA LYS A 158 -15.82 9.36 -24.61
C LYS A 158 -15.97 10.89 -24.50
N ALA A 159 -14.88 11.62 -24.35
CA ALA A 159 -14.89 13.09 -24.32
C ALA A 159 -15.38 13.67 -25.65
N LYS A 160 -14.92 13.11 -26.78
CA LYS A 160 -15.39 13.50 -28.12
C LYS A 160 -16.89 13.24 -28.29
N LYS A 161 -17.38 12.09 -27.83
CA LYS A 161 -18.81 11.71 -27.93
C LYS A 161 -19.71 12.58 -27.06
N ASN A 162 -19.22 13.03 -25.90
CA ASN A 162 -20.02 13.81 -24.94
C ASN A 162 -19.84 15.34 -25.10
N GLY A 163 -19.10 15.80 -26.12
CA GLY A 163 -18.88 17.23 -26.34
C GLY A 163 -17.99 17.93 -25.32
N TYR A 164 -17.25 17.19 -24.49
CA TYR A 164 -16.32 17.78 -23.53
C TYR A 164 -15.05 18.28 -24.23
N GLN A 165 -14.48 19.35 -23.68
CA GLN A 165 -13.22 19.90 -24.15
C GLN A 165 -12.10 18.81 -24.08
N GLN A 166 -11.49 18.52 -25.22
CA GLN A 166 -10.47 17.47 -25.30
C GLN A 166 -9.19 17.92 -24.59
N SER A 167 -8.62 17.02 -23.82
CA SER A 167 -7.26 17.16 -23.29
C SER A 167 -6.26 17.36 -24.43
N ASN A 168 -5.20 18.14 -24.17
CA ASN A 168 -4.17 18.42 -25.15
C ASN A 168 -3.52 17.10 -25.65
N LEU A 169 -3.59 16.86 -26.98
CA LEU A 169 -3.07 15.64 -27.61
C LEU A 169 -1.60 15.39 -27.26
N TYR A 170 -0.80 16.45 -27.31
CA TYR A 170 0.63 16.37 -27.00
C TYR A 170 0.88 16.00 -25.55
N GLY A 171 0.05 16.48 -24.61
CA GLY A 171 0.14 16.13 -23.21
C GLY A 171 -0.16 14.65 -22.93
N ASP A 172 -1.17 14.09 -23.59
CA ASP A 172 -1.52 12.67 -23.44
C ASP A 172 -0.47 11.75 -24.08
N ILE A 173 0.05 12.12 -25.25
CA ILE A 173 1.17 11.39 -25.90
C ILE A 173 2.41 11.45 -25.02
N ALA A 174 2.78 12.63 -24.51
CA ALA A 174 3.95 12.77 -23.64
C ALA A 174 3.82 11.90 -22.37
N ARG A 175 2.64 11.85 -21.75
CA ARG A 175 2.39 10.94 -20.61
C ARG A 175 2.56 9.48 -20.98
N CYS A 176 2.02 9.03 -22.10
CA CYS A 176 2.18 7.65 -22.56
C CYS A 176 3.64 7.31 -22.84
N VAL A 177 4.37 8.21 -23.51
CA VAL A 177 5.79 8.04 -23.85
C VAL A 177 6.69 8.00 -22.62
N ILE A 178 6.31 8.67 -21.51
CA ILE A 178 7.08 8.65 -20.27
C ILE A 178 6.68 7.45 -19.40
N ILE A 179 5.39 7.23 -19.17
CA ILE A 179 4.90 6.24 -18.22
C ILE A 179 5.16 4.81 -18.70
N THR A 180 4.90 4.52 -20.00
CA THR A 180 5.05 3.16 -20.53
C THR A 180 6.48 2.62 -20.43
N PRO A 181 7.55 3.35 -20.84
CA PRO A 181 8.91 2.88 -20.67
C PRO A 181 9.33 2.71 -19.21
N VAL A 182 8.86 3.60 -18.29
CA VAL A 182 9.16 3.49 -16.86
C VAL A 182 8.54 2.21 -16.29
N VAL A 183 7.28 1.92 -16.59
CA VAL A 183 6.60 0.69 -16.16
C VAL A 183 7.32 -0.53 -16.72
N MET A 184 7.65 -0.54 -18.01
CA MET A 184 8.36 -1.64 -18.64
C MET A 184 9.76 -1.84 -18.05
N PHE A 185 10.49 -0.76 -17.78
CA PHE A 185 11.82 -0.84 -17.14
C PHE A 185 11.73 -1.52 -15.76
N VAL A 186 10.76 -1.10 -14.93
CA VAL A 186 10.54 -1.71 -13.60
C VAL A 186 10.18 -3.18 -13.73
N CYS A 187 9.27 -3.54 -14.65
CA CYS A 187 8.85 -4.93 -14.86
C CYS A 187 10.00 -5.83 -15.38
N ILE A 188 10.87 -5.30 -16.24
CA ILE A 188 12.07 -6.01 -16.69
C ILE A 188 13.04 -6.25 -15.51
N LYS A 189 13.22 -5.26 -14.64
CA LYS A 189 14.05 -5.42 -13.44
C LYS A 189 13.48 -6.43 -12.45
N LEU A 190 12.18 -6.44 -12.25
CA LEU A 190 11.48 -7.47 -11.44
C LEU A 190 11.64 -8.86 -12.03
N TYR A 191 11.46 -8.99 -13.35
CA TYR A 191 11.68 -10.23 -14.08
C TYR A 191 13.11 -10.79 -13.92
N SER A 192 14.11 -9.91 -13.98
CA SER A 192 15.53 -10.30 -13.91
C SER A 192 16.00 -10.78 -12.53
N TYR A 193 15.18 -10.70 -11.48
CA TYR A 193 15.57 -11.11 -10.13
C TYR A 193 14.76 -12.31 -9.61
N LYS A 194 13.55 -12.11 -9.08
CA LYS A 194 12.73 -13.18 -8.49
C LYS A 194 11.30 -13.23 -9.03
N GLY A 195 10.93 -12.32 -9.92
CA GLY A 195 9.56 -12.20 -10.42
C GLY A 195 8.75 -11.13 -9.67
N LEU A 196 7.42 -11.27 -9.70
CA LEU A 196 6.49 -10.28 -9.18
C LEU A 196 6.29 -10.47 -7.67
N PRO A 197 6.63 -9.49 -6.81
CA PRO A 197 6.33 -9.56 -5.38
C PRO A 197 4.83 -9.68 -5.13
N THR A 198 4.40 -10.54 -4.21
CA THR A 198 2.98 -10.72 -3.85
C THR A 198 2.34 -9.44 -3.34
N ILE A 199 3.10 -8.56 -2.72
CA ILE A 199 2.62 -7.25 -2.26
C ILE A 199 2.09 -6.35 -3.39
N LEU A 200 2.63 -6.46 -4.60
CA LEU A 200 2.11 -5.73 -5.76
C LEU A 200 0.75 -6.26 -6.23
N ILE A 201 0.50 -7.56 -6.06
CA ILE A 201 -0.81 -8.15 -6.36
C ILE A 201 -1.83 -7.70 -5.33
N LEU A 202 -1.48 -7.73 -4.04
CA LEU A 202 -2.33 -7.20 -2.98
C LEU A 202 -2.68 -5.74 -3.22
N LEU A 203 -1.69 -4.94 -3.61
CA LEU A 203 -1.89 -3.54 -3.96
C LEU A 203 -2.87 -3.38 -5.14
N ALA A 204 -2.73 -4.19 -6.19
CA ALA A 204 -3.62 -4.14 -7.35
C ALA A 204 -5.06 -4.57 -7.04
N VAL A 205 -5.27 -5.37 -6.00
CA VAL A 205 -6.61 -5.79 -5.53
C VAL A 205 -7.26 -4.70 -4.67
N ILE A 206 -6.47 -3.95 -3.90
CA ILE A 206 -6.97 -2.93 -2.96
C ILE A 206 -7.23 -1.59 -3.65
N VAL A 207 -6.48 -1.27 -4.71
CA VAL A 207 -6.60 -0.01 -5.49
C VAL A 207 -7.61 -0.15 -6.62
#